data_f3e815f1a95ee42b795ee2be3111eafe
#
_entry.id   f3e815f1a95ee42b795ee2be3111eafe
#
_cell.length_a   1.000
_cell.length_b   1.000
_cell.length_c   1.000
_cell.angle_alpha   90.00
_cell.angle_beta   90.00
_cell.angle_gamma   90.00
#
_symmetry.space_group_name_H-M   'P 1'
#
loop_
_entity.id
_entity.type
_entity.pdbx_description
1 polymer ?
#
loop_
_entity_poly.entity_id
_entity_poly.type
_entity_poly.pdbx_seq_one_letter_code
_entity_poly.pdbx_strand_id
1 'polypeptide(L)'
;MGMPTSTTVSMVFELLGGTFALALIKVQGSDTLGLGDLINTDKALSVIMAIFVSVAIAFFFGMLVQWLARVVFTFNYKKKMKYSIGIFGGIAVTSIIYFMLIKGLKDSSFMTPDNKQWIQDNTVMLIGFCFIFFTILMQVLHWLKINVFKVVVLLGTFALALAFAGNDLVNFIGVPLAGY
;
A
#
# COMPACT_ATOMS: atom_id res chain seq x y z
N MET A 1 -6.59 16.67 -16.08
CA MET A 1 -7.16 15.32 -16.26
C MET A 1 -7.32 14.62 -14.93
N GLY A 2 -7.45 14.84 -13.80
CA GLY A 2 -7.80 14.18 -12.53
C GLY A 2 -7.53 12.67 -12.42
N MET A 3 -6.62 12.13 -13.22
CA MET A 3 -6.23 10.73 -13.10
C MET A 3 -5.10 10.58 -12.06
N PRO A 4 -5.26 9.68 -11.07
CA PRO A 4 -4.20 9.42 -10.12
C PRO A 4 -3.01 8.77 -10.82
N THR A 5 -1.82 9.31 -10.58
CA THR A 5 -0.55 8.75 -11.07
C THR A 5 0.24 8.19 -9.89
N SER A 6 1.06 7.18 -10.16
CA SER A 6 1.97 6.63 -9.14
C SER A 6 3.25 7.47 -9.11
N THR A 7 3.47 8.19 -8.02
CA THR A 7 4.70 8.97 -7.79
C THR A 7 5.95 8.08 -7.81
N THR A 8 5.90 6.90 -7.20
CA THR A 8 7.01 5.94 -7.19
C THR A 8 7.39 5.48 -8.60
N VAL A 9 6.39 5.18 -9.43
CA VAL A 9 6.64 4.75 -10.83
C VAL A 9 7.28 5.90 -11.61
N SER A 10 6.76 7.12 -11.50
CA SER A 10 7.33 8.31 -12.16
C SER A 10 8.79 8.51 -11.77
N MET A 11 9.09 8.50 -10.46
CA MET A 11 10.46 8.67 -9.95
C MET A 11 11.42 7.58 -10.44
N VAL A 12 10.99 6.32 -10.47
CA VAL A 12 11.82 5.22 -10.99
C VAL A 12 12.15 5.42 -12.46
N PHE A 13 11.17 5.80 -13.30
CA PHE A 13 11.43 6.03 -14.73
C PHE A 13 12.22 7.30 -14.98
N GLU A 14 12.05 8.36 -14.18
CA GLU A 14 12.88 9.57 -14.25
C GLU A 14 14.35 9.28 -13.92
N LEU A 15 14.61 8.51 -12.85
CA LEU A 15 15.96 8.09 -12.48
C LEU A 15 16.59 7.18 -13.54
N LEU A 16 15.84 6.23 -14.08
CA LEU A 16 16.32 5.37 -15.16
C LEU A 16 16.64 6.19 -16.42
N GLY A 17 15.80 7.16 -16.79
CA GLY A 17 16.01 8.05 -17.91
C GLY A 17 17.25 8.94 -17.70
N GLY A 18 17.40 9.51 -16.51
CA GLY A 18 18.57 10.33 -16.15
C GLY A 18 19.87 9.54 -16.17
N THR A 19 19.90 8.35 -15.59
CA THR A 19 21.07 7.46 -15.64
C THR A 19 21.42 7.04 -17.07
N PHE A 20 20.41 6.77 -17.90
CA PHE A 20 20.62 6.43 -19.32
C PHE A 20 21.21 7.60 -20.09
N ALA A 21 20.72 8.82 -19.90
CA ALA A 21 21.23 10.02 -20.55
C ALA A 21 22.70 10.30 -20.14
N LEU A 22 23.01 10.19 -18.85
CA LEU A 22 24.37 10.34 -18.35
C LEU A 22 25.32 9.26 -18.89
N ALA A 23 24.86 8.02 -18.99
CA ALA A 23 25.63 6.92 -19.56
C ALA A 23 25.94 7.17 -21.04
N LEU A 24 24.98 7.68 -21.82
CA LEU A 24 25.18 8.05 -23.23
C LEU A 24 26.26 9.12 -23.38
N ILE A 25 26.20 10.19 -22.58
CA ILE A 25 27.18 11.27 -22.60
C ILE A 25 28.58 10.73 -22.26
N LYS A 26 28.66 9.83 -21.28
CA LYS A 26 29.94 9.28 -20.82
C LYS A 26 30.56 8.32 -21.84
N VAL A 27 29.74 7.52 -22.52
CA VAL A 27 30.16 6.63 -23.61
C VAL A 27 30.66 7.42 -24.83
N GLN A 28 29.99 8.53 -25.16
CA GLN A 28 30.43 9.41 -26.26
C GLN A 28 31.79 10.08 -26.00
N GLY A 29 32.14 10.26 -24.73
CA GLY A 29 33.42 10.88 -24.31
C GLY A 29 34.57 9.90 -24.04
N SER A 30 34.35 8.58 -24.20
CA SER A 30 35.35 7.54 -23.89
C SER A 30 35.27 6.39 -24.89
N ASP A 31 36.41 6.06 -25.51
CA ASP A 31 36.51 4.96 -26.50
C ASP A 31 36.50 3.55 -25.87
N THR A 32 36.46 3.43 -24.54
CA THR A 32 36.63 2.15 -23.82
C THR A 32 35.42 1.68 -23.03
N LEU A 33 34.38 2.53 -22.84
CA LEU A 33 33.20 2.22 -22.01
C LEU A 33 31.98 1.92 -22.88
N GLY A 34 31.31 0.78 -22.62
CA GLY A 34 30.03 0.42 -23.21
C GLY A 34 28.87 0.86 -22.35
N LEU A 35 27.67 1.01 -22.93
CA LEU A 35 26.43 1.29 -22.20
C LEU A 35 26.11 0.20 -21.15
N GLY A 36 26.45 -1.06 -21.47
CA GLY A 36 26.23 -2.20 -20.56
C GLY A 36 27.12 -2.18 -19.32
N ASP A 37 28.25 -1.46 -19.35
CA ASP A 37 29.15 -1.35 -18.20
C ASP A 37 28.66 -0.30 -17.18
N LEU A 38 27.87 0.67 -17.66
CA LEU A 38 27.39 1.80 -16.85
C LEU A 38 25.95 1.62 -16.34
N ILE A 39 25.16 0.77 -16.99
CA ILE A 39 23.75 0.55 -16.64
C ILE A 39 23.56 -0.90 -16.24
N ASN A 40 23.05 -1.10 -15.03
CA ASN A 40 22.63 -2.43 -14.59
C ASN A 40 21.25 -2.76 -15.21
N THR A 41 21.27 -3.29 -16.45
CA THR A 41 20.08 -3.62 -17.23
C THR A 41 19.21 -4.67 -16.55
N ASP A 42 19.80 -5.64 -15.85
CA ASP A 42 19.06 -6.70 -15.14
C ASP A 42 18.22 -6.12 -13.99
N LYS A 43 18.78 -5.19 -13.23
CA LYS A 43 18.04 -4.49 -12.18
C LYS A 43 16.94 -3.59 -12.75
N ALA A 44 17.22 -2.85 -13.81
CA ALA A 44 16.24 -2.00 -14.47
C ALA A 44 15.06 -2.83 -14.98
N LEU A 45 15.33 -3.94 -15.67
CA LEU A 45 14.32 -4.86 -16.18
C LEU A 45 13.53 -5.50 -15.04
N SER A 46 14.19 -5.92 -13.97
CA SER A 46 13.55 -6.50 -12.78
C SER A 46 12.55 -5.53 -12.13
N VAL A 47 12.90 -4.26 -12.00
CA VAL A 47 12.01 -3.22 -11.45
C VAL A 47 10.81 -2.98 -12.36
N ILE A 48 11.02 -2.88 -13.68
CA ILE A 48 9.94 -2.70 -14.66
C ILE A 48 8.98 -3.90 -14.60
N MET A 49 9.50 -5.12 -14.62
CA MET A 49 8.69 -6.34 -14.53
C MET A 49 7.92 -6.43 -13.20
N ALA A 50 8.54 -6.04 -12.09
CA ALA A 50 7.88 -6.00 -10.78
C ALA A 50 6.69 -5.03 -10.76
N ILE A 51 6.78 -3.87 -11.42
CA ILE A 51 5.68 -2.92 -11.57
C ILE A 51 4.50 -3.57 -12.31
N PHE A 52 4.74 -4.17 -13.49
CA PHE A 52 3.67 -4.81 -14.26
C PHE A 52 3.04 -5.98 -13.51
N VAL A 53 3.84 -6.83 -12.90
CA VAL A 53 3.34 -7.98 -12.11
C VAL A 53 2.52 -7.49 -10.91
N SER A 54 2.95 -6.44 -10.22
CA SER A 54 2.21 -5.88 -9.08
C SER A 54 0.83 -5.35 -9.48
N VAL A 55 0.73 -4.69 -10.64
CA VAL A 55 -0.54 -4.20 -11.19
C VAL A 55 -1.48 -5.37 -11.52
N ALA A 56 -0.96 -6.41 -12.18
CA ALA A 56 -1.75 -7.59 -12.52
C ALA A 56 -2.29 -8.31 -11.27
N ILE A 57 -1.45 -8.47 -10.26
CA ILE A 57 -1.83 -9.07 -8.97
C ILE A 57 -2.88 -8.21 -8.26
N ALA A 58 -2.66 -6.90 -8.17
CA ALA A 58 -3.61 -5.97 -7.53
C ALA A 58 -4.97 -5.99 -8.23
N PHE A 59 -4.99 -6.02 -9.57
CA PHE A 59 -6.22 -6.12 -10.34
C PHE A 59 -6.98 -7.41 -10.06
N PHE A 60 -6.29 -8.56 -10.09
CA PHE A 60 -6.90 -9.87 -9.82
C PHE A 60 -7.51 -9.95 -8.43
N PHE A 61 -6.75 -9.58 -7.39
CA PHE A 61 -7.25 -9.61 -6.02
C PHE A 61 -8.33 -8.57 -5.77
N GLY A 62 -8.24 -7.38 -6.36
CA GLY A 62 -9.27 -6.36 -6.28
C GLY A 62 -10.59 -6.83 -6.88
N MET A 63 -10.55 -7.49 -8.04
CA MET A 63 -11.72 -8.08 -8.68
C MET A 63 -12.32 -9.19 -7.82
N LEU A 64 -11.49 -10.06 -7.23
CA LEU A 64 -11.93 -11.15 -6.36
C LEU A 64 -12.62 -10.63 -5.09
N VAL A 65 -12.03 -9.65 -4.42
CA VAL A 65 -12.62 -9.02 -3.23
C VAL A 65 -13.94 -8.31 -3.57
N GLN A 66 -13.99 -7.60 -4.69
CA GLN A 66 -15.20 -6.94 -5.15
C GLN A 66 -16.31 -7.95 -5.49
N TRP A 67 -15.95 -9.08 -6.11
CA TRP A 67 -16.91 -10.16 -6.37
C TRP A 67 -17.44 -10.76 -5.09
N LEU A 68 -16.57 -11.10 -4.12
CA LEU A 68 -16.97 -11.60 -2.80
C LEU A 68 -17.89 -10.62 -2.06
N ALA A 69 -17.55 -9.34 -2.06
CA ALA A 69 -18.38 -8.31 -1.44
C ALA A 69 -19.79 -8.25 -2.09
N ARG A 70 -19.88 -8.36 -3.41
CA ARG A 70 -21.17 -8.41 -4.13
C ARG A 70 -21.97 -9.65 -3.80
N VAL A 71 -21.33 -10.81 -3.67
CA VAL A 71 -22.00 -12.07 -3.28
C VAL A 71 -22.55 -11.98 -1.84
N VAL A 72 -21.75 -11.44 -0.91
CA VAL A 72 -22.16 -11.29 0.49
C VAL A 72 -23.28 -10.29 0.67
N PHE A 73 -23.18 -9.11 0.06
CA PHE A 73 -24.12 -8.03 0.30
C PHE A 73 -25.33 -8.01 -0.65
N THR A 74 -25.30 -8.67 -1.79
CA THR A 74 -26.41 -8.74 -2.77
C THR A 74 -27.25 -7.45 -2.89
N PHE A 75 -28.21 -7.38 -3.80
CA PHE A 75 -29.08 -6.20 -3.99
C PHE A 75 -29.95 -5.83 -2.76
N ASN A 76 -30.17 -6.75 -1.84
CA ASN A 76 -30.98 -6.55 -0.63
C ASN A 76 -30.11 -6.39 0.63
N TYR A 77 -29.06 -5.57 0.53
CA TYR A 77 -28.06 -5.39 1.57
C TYR A 77 -28.65 -4.93 2.92
N LYS A 78 -29.72 -4.13 2.93
CA LYS A 78 -30.36 -3.61 4.17
C LYS A 78 -30.84 -4.71 5.10
N LYS A 79 -31.34 -5.83 4.58
CA LYS A 79 -31.85 -6.94 5.38
C LYS A 79 -30.73 -7.81 5.96
N LYS A 80 -29.65 -8.04 5.18
CA LYS A 80 -28.46 -8.76 5.63
C LYS A 80 -27.55 -7.94 6.53
N MET A 81 -27.60 -6.62 6.42
CA MET A 81 -26.77 -5.68 7.18
C MET A 81 -26.92 -5.82 8.70
N LYS A 82 -28.09 -6.22 9.19
CA LYS A 82 -28.36 -6.37 10.62
C LYS A 82 -27.40 -7.33 11.33
N TYR A 83 -26.94 -8.37 10.65
CA TYR A 83 -26.07 -9.41 11.23
C TYR A 83 -24.66 -9.44 10.64
N SER A 84 -24.50 -9.02 9.39
CA SER A 84 -23.20 -9.11 8.68
C SER A 84 -22.36 -7.85 8.78
N ILE A 85 -22.94 -6.72 9.21
CA ILE A 85 -22.25 -5.43 9.21
C ILE A 85 -21.09 -5.38 10.21
N GLY A 86 -21.28 -6.00 11.39
CA GLY A 86 -20.22 -6.07 12.40
C GLY A 86 -19.03 -6.88 11.92
N ILE A 87 -19.28 -8.05 11.33
CA ILE A 87 -18.23 -8.92 10.80
C ILE A 87 -17.51 -8.23 9.64
N PHE A 88 -18.25 -7.66 8.69
CA PHE A 88 -17.65 -6.92 7.57
C PHE A 88 -16.82 -5.73 8.06
N GLY A 89 -17.37 -4.91 8.95
CA GLY A 89 -16.65 -3.78 9.53
C GLY A 89 -15.41 -4.23 10.32
N GLY A 90 -15.53 -5.32 11.06
CA GLY A 90 -14.41 -5.94 11.79
C GLY A 90 -13.28 -6.37 10.87
N ILE A 91 -13.57 -7.11 9.80
CA ILE A 91 -12.58 -7.54 8.80
C ILE A 91 -11.94 -6.31 8.14
N ALA A 92 -12.76 -5.36 7.65
CA ALA A 92 -12.28 -4.18 6.96
C ALA A 92 -11.37 -3.33 7.84
N VAL A 93 -11.80 -2.99 9.06
CA VAL A 93 -11.02 -2.14 9.96
C VAL A 93 -9.75 -2.85 10.46
N THR A 94 -9.83 -4.15 10.76
CA THR A 94 -8.63 -4.93 11.13
C THR A 94 -7.59 -4.92 10.01
N SER A 95 -8.03 -5.14 8.77
CA SER A 95 -7.14 -5.09 7.60
C SER A 95 -6.52 -3.70 7.40
N ILE A 96 -7.30 -2.63 7.60
CA ILE A 96 -6.84 -1.24 7.51
C ILE A 96 -5.80 -0.96 8.60
N ILE A 97 -6.07 -1.33 9.85
CA ILE A 97 -5.15 -1.10 10.98
C ILE A 97 -3.85 -1.89 10.79
N TYR A 98 -3.95 -3.15 10.37
CA TYR A 98 -2.77 -3.96 10.07
C TYR A 98 -1.92 -3.35 8.94
N PHE A 99 -2.58 -2.87 7.89
CA PHE A 99 -1.89 -2.17 6.81
C PHE A 99 -1.21 -0.88 7.29
N MET A 100 -1.88 -0.09 8.14
CA MET A 100 -1.31 1.12 8.73
C MET A 100 -0.08 0.82 9.59
N LEU A 101 -0.14 -0.21 10.43
CA LEU A 101 0.99 -0.61 11.29
C LEU A 101 2.19 -1.04 10.47
N ILE A 102 1.99 -1.87 9.44
CA ILE A 102 3.08 -2.44 8.64
C ILE A 102 3.62 -1.46 7.60
N LYS A 103 2.75 -0.69 6.93
CA LYS A 103 3.16 0.20 5.82
C LYS A 103 3.22 1.67 6.21
N GLY A 104 2.24 2.15 6.98
CA GLY A 104 2.13 3.57 7.33
C GLY A 104 3.12 4.00 8.41
N LEU A 105 3.36 3.15 9.39
CA LEU A 105 4.20 3.49 10.56
C LEU A 105 5.58 2.83 10.56
N LYS A 106 5.90 2.06 9.53
CA LYS A 106 7.13 1.26 9.44
C LYS A 106 8.41 2.07 9.73
N ASP A 107 8.47 3.29 9.21
CA ASP A 107 9.67 4.13 9.27
C ASP A 107 9.46 5.36 10.18
N SER A 108 8.42 5.33 11.04
CA SER A 108 8.17 6.40 12.01
C SER A 108 9.06 6.27 13.23
N SER A 109 9.34 7.40 13.89
CA SER A 109 10.15 7.49 15.11
C SER A 109 9.57 6.70 16.29
N PHE A 110 8.28 6.34 16.24
CA PHE A 110 7.60 5.52 17.26
C PHE A 110 7.86 4.03 17.11
N MET A 111 8.39 3.60 15.97
CA MET A 111 8.57 2.19 15.64
C MET A 111 10.01 1.75 15.88
N THR A 112 10.34 1.47 17.15
CA THR A 112 11.64 0.90 17.53
C THR A 112 11.82 -0.50 16.90
N PRO A 113 13.08 -0.97 16.72
CA PRO A 113 13.35 -2.32 16.22
C PRO A 113 12.66 -3.41 17.05
N ASP A 114 12.63 -3.25 18.36
CA ASP A 114 12.00 -4.20 19.29
C ASP A 114 10.49 -4.27 19.09
N ASN A 115 9.83 -3.11 18.88
CA ASN A 115 8.41 -3.06 18.60
C ASN A 115 8.06 -3.72 17.25
N LYS A 116 8.92 -3.56 16.23
CA LYS A 116 8.74 -4.23 14.94
C LYS A 116 8.80 -5.74 15.08
N GLN A 117 9.78 -6.24 15.80
CA GLN A 117 9.96 -7.67 16.02
C GLN A 117 8.80 -8.23 16.85
N TRP A 118 8.38 -7.55 17.91
CA TRP A 118 7.22 -7.95 18.70
C TRP A 118 5.92 -8.04 17.89
N ILE A 119 5.66 -7.06 17.02
CA ILE A 119 4.50 -7.07 16.12
C ILE A 119 4.56 -8.26 15.16
N GLN A 120 5.76 -8.56 14.61
CA GLN A 120 5.93 -9.70 13.69
C GLN A 120 5.71 -11.03 14.40
N ASP A 121 6.27 -11.19 15.59
CA ASP A 121 6.15 -12.42 16.37
C ASP A 121 4.70 -12.67 16.84
N ASN A 122 3.96 -11.60 17.13
CA ASN A 122 2.59 -11.68 17.65
C ASN A 122 1.50 -11.30 16.61
N THR A 123 1.84 -11.32 15.31
CA THR A 123 0.94 -10.87 14.24
C THR A 123 -0.45 -11.56 14.28
N VAL A 124 -0.48 -12.88 14.45
CA VAL A 124 -1.74 -13.65 14.46
C VAL A 124 -2.60 -13.28 15.68
N MET A 125 -1.98 -13.14 16.83
CA MET A 125 -2.66 -12.74 18.07
C MET A 125 -3.21 -11.31 17.95
N LEU A 126 -2.42 -10.38 17.40
CA LEU A 126 -2.84 -9.00 17.15
C LEU A 126 -4.03 -8.92 16.19
N ILE A 127 -3.97 -9.64 15.06
CA ILE A 127 -5.07 -9.68 14.09
C ILE A 127 -6.33 -10.26 14.73
N GLY A 128 -6.22 -11.34 15.49
CA GLY A 128 -7.34 -11.96 16.18
C GLY A 128 -7.99 -11.02 17.20
N PHE A 129 -7.19 -10.38 18.04
CA PHE A 129 -7.67 -9.42 19.03
C PHE A 129 -8.33 -8.20 18.36
N CYS A 130 -7.68 -7.60 17.38
CA CYS A 130 -8.23 -6.48 16.61
C CYS A 130 -9.53 -6.87 15.92
N PHE A 131 -9.61 -8.05 15.32
CA PHE A 131 -10.83 -8.52 14.65
C PHE A 131 -12.01 -8.63 15.61
N ILE A 132 -11.82 -9.25 16.77
CA ILE A 132 -12.87 -9.38 17.78
C ILE A 132 -13.30 -8.00 18.28
N PHE A 133 -12.34 -7.17 18.67
CA PHE A 133 -12.59 -5.82 19.18
C PHE A 133 -13.35 -4.95 18.17
N PHE A 134 -12.88 -4.88 16.93
CA PHE A 134 -13.53 -4.06 15.91
C PHE A 134 -14.85 -4.63 15.43
N THR A 135 -15.03 -5.95 15.43
CA THR A 135 -16.35 -6.56 15.15
C THR A 135 -17.38 -6.10 16.16
N ILE A 136 -17.06 -6.16 17.45
CA ILE A 136 -17.93 -5.68 18.52
C ILE A 136 -18.19 -4.19 18.39
N LEU A 137 -17.13 -3.39 18.21
CA LEU A 137 -17.23 -1.95 18.05
C LEU A 137 -18.12 -1.55 16.87
N MET A 138 -17.94 -2.17 15.70
CA MET A 138 -18.77 -1.88 14.52
C MET A 138 -20.23 -2.31 14.70
N GLN A 139 -20.47 -3.37 15.44
CA GLN A 139 -21.82 -3.78 15.78
C GLN A 139 -22.50 -2.77 16.73
N VAL A 140 -21.78 -2.26 17.72
CA VAL A 140 -22.28 -1.20 18.62
C VAL A 140 -22.57 0.08 17.86
N LEU A 141 -21.66 0.51 16.96
CA LEU A 141 -21.88 1.69 16.11
C LEU A 141 -23.12 1.53 15.21
N HIS A 142 -23.36 0.31 14.72
CA HIS A 142 -24.57 0.01 13.95
C HIS A 142 -25.84 0.16 14.81
N TRP A 143 -25.82 -0.28 16.07
CA TRP A 143 -26.94 -0.10 17.00
C TRP A 143 -27.19 1.37 17.34
N LEU A 144 -26.14 2.17 17.40
CA LEU A 144 -26.22 3.63 17.54
C LEU A 144 -26.67 4.35 16.25
N LYS A 145 -27.09 3.59 15.23
CA LYS A 145 -27.53 4.10 13.92
C LYS A 145 -26.45 4.86 13.13
N ILE A 146 -25.19 4.68 13.47
CA ILE A 146 -24.05 5.23 12.73
C ILE A 146 -23.82 4.38 11.48
N ASN A 147 -23.55 5.04 10.35
CA ASN A 147 -23.29 4.32 9.10
C ASN A 147 -21.88 3.72 9.11
N VAL A 148 -21.78 2.42 9.39
CA VAL A 148 -20.52 1.68 9.47
C VAL A 148 -19.71 1.77 8.17
N PHE A 149 -20.36 1.76 7.00
CA PHE A 149 -19.66 1.90 5.72
C PHE A 149 -18.95 3.26 5.61
N LYS A 150 -19.59 4.35 6.10
CA LYS A 150 -18.96 5.67 6.13
C LYS A 150 -17.72 5.68 7.02
N VAL A 151 -17.79 5.03 8.18
CA VAL A 151 -16.65 4.91 9.10
C VAL A 151 -15.51 4.13 8.46
N VAL A 152 -15.80 2.98 7.83
CA VAL A 152 -14.79 2.16 7.13
C VAL A 152 -14.14 2.94 5.98
N VAL A 153 -14.92 3.66 5.19
CA VAL A 153 -14.38 4.47 4.09
C VAL A 153 -13.49 5.60 4.60
N LEU A 154 -13.89 6.31 5.65
CA LEU A 154 -13.08 7.38 6.25
C LEU A 154 -11.76 6.83 6.81
N LEU A 155 -11.80 5.71 7.54
CA LEU A 155 -10.59 5.05 8.04
C LEU A 155 -9.69 4.56 6.90
N GLY A 156 -10.27 3.98 5.86
CA GLY A 156 -9.55 3.54 4.68
C GLY A 156 -8.88 4.69 3.94
N THR A 157 -9.57 5.82 3.78
CA THR A 157 -9.01 7.03 3.19
C THR A 157 -7.85 7.59 4.02
N PHE A 158 -8.02 7.62 5.34
CA PHE A 158 -6.95 8.04 6.25
C PHE A 158 -5.72 7.13 6.16
N ALA A 159 -5.93 5.81 6.16
CA ALA A 159 -4.85 4.83 6.04
C ALA A 159 -4.09 4.94 4.71
N LEU A 160 -4.81 5.14 3.61
CA LEU A 160 -4.21 5.39 2.30
C LEU A 160 -3.40 6.70 2.30
N ALA A 161 -3.96 7.78 2.83
CA ALA A 161 -3.26 9.06 2.92
C ALA A 161 -1.96 8.93 3.72
N LEU A 162 -1.99 8.23 4.86
CA LEU A 162 -0.81 7.97 5.67
C LEU A 162 0.25 7.15 4.94
N ALA A 163 -0.17 6.08 4.25
CA ALA A 163 0.74 5.24 3.48
C ALA A 163 1.36 5.97 2.29
N PHE A 164 0.59 6.79 1.58
CA PHE A 164 1.09 7.63 0.49
C PHE A 164 2.05 8.70 1.01
N ALA A 165 1.71 9.39 2.10
CA ALA A 165 2.58 10.41 2.68
C ALA A 165 3.95 9.83 3.07
N GLY A 166 4.01 8.65 3.68
CA GLY A 166 5.26 7.98 4.00
C GLY A 166 6.07 7.58 2.76
N ASN A 167 5.41 7.06 1.73
CA ASN A 167 6.06 6.67 0.48
C ASN A 167 6.58 7.89 -0.31
N ASP A 168 5.78 8.95 -0.40
CA ASP A 168 6.17 10.17 -1.11
C ASP A 168 7.32 10.89 -0.41
N LEU A 169 7.34 10.90 0.91
CA LEU A 169 8.43 11.47 1.69
C LEU A 169 9.77 10.79 1.37
N VAL A 170 9.77 9.45 1.32
CA VAL A 170 10.98 8.68 0.96
C VAL A 170 11.43 8.97 -0.47
N ASN A 171 10.49 9.10 -1.40
CA ASN A 171 10.81 9.41 -2.80
C ASN A 171 11.42 10.82 -2.95
N PHE A 172 10.89 11.83 -2.25
CA PHE A 172 11.35 13.21 -2.36
C PHE A 172 12.65 13.51 -1.59
N ILE A 173 12.84 12.88 -0.44
CA ILE A 173 13.99 13.15 0.43
C ILE A 173 15.08 12.09 0.26
N GLY A 174 14.69 10.83 0.08
CA GLY A 174 15.63 9.71 0.02
C GLY A 174 16.54 9.75 -1.19
N VAL A 175 16.03 10.16 -2.35
CA VAL A 175 16.83 10.25 -3.59
C VAL A 175 17.89 11.34 -3.52
N PRO A 176 17.59 12.60 -3.14
CA PRO A 176 18.60 13.63 -2.93
C PRO A 176 19.64 13.25 -1.86
N LEU A 177 19.22 12.64 -0.76
CA LEU A 177 20.13 12.20 0.29
C LEU A 177 21.08 11.08 -0.15
N ALA A 178 20.61 10.18 -0.98
CA ALA A 178 21.43 9.10 -1.51
C ALA A 178 22.44 9.58 -2.57
N GLY A 179 22.19 10.74 -3.18
CA GLY A 179 23.07 11.38 -4.15
C GLY A 179 24.10 12.37 -3.56
N TYR A 180 23.96 12.68 -2.26
CA TYR A 180 24.86 13.58 -1.53
C TYR A 180 25.98 12.78 -0.87
#